data_f5a52bffbd30a1fc0334a6fa759a76a7
#
_entry.id   f5a52bffbd30a1fc0334a6fa759a76a7
#
_cell.length_a   1.000
_cell.length_b   1.000
_cell.length_c   1.000
_cell.angle_alpha   90.00
_cell.angle_beta   90.00
_cell.angle_gamma   90.00
#
_symmetry.space_group_name_H-M   'P 1'
#
loop_
_entity.id
_entity.type
_entity.pdbx_description
1 polymer ?
#
loop_
_entity_poly.entity_id
_entity_poly.type
_entity_poly.pdbx_seq_one_letter_code
_entity_poly.pdbx_strand_id
1 'polypeptide(L)'
;MLSKIREIRAGGKVIEKTPLLVPSFSSKGFWDIRQVYNEVQPLIDRPILVSAYDIFYEKIDRPDDPAGLIILDSGGYEASKDADLSDYGDYSPNPQEWNEELFAKVISSWDIPEPTVFVSYDHPDRRVTFGEQITDALGALPGDQNSAREILLKPESEGQRFLDIGALLKHVESLAGFDLLGVTEKELGGNTAERMRNIAALRRGLDSIGCEIPIHIFGSLDTFNTVLYFLSGADVFDGLTWLRFSFFEGHTLYKHVHASRNYGLEISVDELDPACWFDNYQYLRQLERSMRKYTGSGEFSEFEWNSEELDRAYKHVVENKGGM
;
A
#
# COMPACT_ATOMS: atom_id res chain seq x y z
N MET A 1 -7.72 -7.18 20.24
CA MET A 1 -7.03 -6.25 19.34
C MET A 1 -6.76 -6.96 18.02
N LEU A 2 -7.04 -6.33 16.87
CA LEU A 2 -6.82 -6.90 15.54
C LEU A 2 -5.41 -6.61 15.01
N SER A 3 -4.84 -5.48 15.42
CA SER A 3 -3.47 -5.09 15.08
C SER A 3 -2.45 -5.95 15.83
N LYS A 4 -1.52 -6.54 15.08
CA LYS A 4 -0.44 -7.37 15.61
C LYS A 4 0.82 -7.15 14.76
N ILE A 5 1.96 -7.56 15.27
CA ILE A 5 3.14 -7.78 14.43
C ILE A 5 2.94 -9.10 13.69
N ARG A 6 2.97 -9.05 12.34
CA ARG A 6 2.95 -10.23 11.47
C ARG A 6 4.23 -10.33 10.68
N GLU A 7 4.48 -11.48 10.10
CA GLU A 7 5.69 -11.76 9.35
C GLU A 7 5.37 -11.89 7.87
N ILE A 8 6.12 -11.19 7.03
CA ILE A 8 6.17 -11.44 5.59
C ILE A 8 7.23 -12.53 5.38
N ARG A 9 6.88 -13.56 4.64
CA ARG A 9 7.75 -14.71 4.43
C ARG A 9 8.00 -14.94 2.94
N ALA A 10 9.22 -15.40 2.62
CA ALA A 10 9.57 -15.91 1.30
C ALA A 10 10.23 -17.27 1.48
N GLY A 11 9.75 -18.30 0.80
CA GLY A 11 10.26 -19.64 0.96
C GLY A 11 10.30 -20.16 2.40
N GLY A 12 9.39 -19.69 3.25
CA GLY A 12 9.31 -20.02 4.68
C GLY A 12 10.21 -19.20 5.60
N LYS A 13 11.11 -18.37 5.06
CA LYS A 13 11.94 -17.44 5.86
C LYS A 13 11.23 -16.13 6.08
N VAL A 14 11.37 -15.54 7.27
CA VAL A 14 10.91 -14.18 7.54
C VAL A 14 11.83 -13.20 6.81
N ILE A 15 11.25 -12.41 5.92
CA ILE A 15 11.95 -11.36 5.17
C ILE A 15 11.66 -9.97 5.71
N GLU A 16 10.49 -9.76 6.34
CA GLU A 16 10.15 -8.49 6.98
C GLU A 16 9.05 -8.69 8.05
N LYS A 17 8.83 -7.67 8.89
CA LYS A 17 7.80 -7.65 9.95
C LYS A 17 6.94 -6.39 9.88
N THR A 18 5.64 -6.60 9.97
CA THR A 18 4.65 -5.51 9.97
C THR A 18 4.55 -4.80 11.34
N PRO A 19 3.85 -3.65 11.47
CA PRO A 19 3.29 -2.86 10.36
C PRO A 19 4.37 -2.23 9.49
N LEU A 20 4.02 -1.99 8.21
CA LEU A 20 4.90 -1.32 7.25
C LEU A 20 4.20 -0.14 6.59
N LEU A 21 4.85 1.01 6.58
CA LEU A 21 4.48 2.19 5.83
C LEU A 21 5.45 2.33 4.66
N VAL A 22 4.99 1.97 3.46
CA VAL A 22 5.83 1.75 2.28
C VAL A 22 5.74 2.95 1.33
N PRO A 23 6.80 3.74 1.18
CA PRO A 23 6.87 4.76 0.15
C PRO A 23 6.73 4.15 -1.23
N SER A 24 5.75 4.64 -2.01
CA SER A 24 5.52 4.20 -3.39
C SER A 24 6.02 5.23 -4.37
N PHE A 25 6.45 4.74 -5.53
CA PHE A 25 6.85 5.54 -6.68
C PHE A 25 6.04 5.10 -7.90
N SER A 26 5.48 6.07 -8.62
CA SER A 26 4.68 5.83 -9.83
C SER A 26 4.85 6.98 -10.81
N SER A 27 4.99 6.67 -12.10
CA SER A 27 5.02 7.68 -13.15
C SER A 27 3.66 8.37 -13.34
N LYS A 28 2.58 7.80 -12.85
CA LYS A 28 1.25 8.39 -12.95
C LYS A 28 1.10 9.61 -12.04
N GLY A 29 0.97 10.79 -12.66
CA GLY A 29 0.86 12.07 -11.95
C GLY A 29 2.20 12.74 -11.60
N PHE A 30 3.32 12.24 -12.15
CA PHE A 30 4.62 12.83 -11.99
C PHE A 30 5.32 12.96 -13.35
N TRP A 31 5.83 14.16 -13.67
CA TRP A 31 6.51 14.44 -14.95
C TRP A 31 7.85 13.72 -15.08
N ASP A 32 8.59 13.65 -13.98
CA ASP A 32 9.90 13.01 -13.92
C ASP A 32 10.05 12.21 -12.62
N ILE A 33 9.34 11.08 -12.55
CA ILE A 33 9.42 10.19 -11.38
C ILE A 33 10.83 9.59 -11.21
N ARG A 34 11.61 9.47 -12.28
CA ARG A 34 13.00 8.99 -12.21
C ARG A 34 13.85 9.94 -11.37
N GLN A 35 13.74 11.25 -11.65
CA GLN A 35 14.48 12.24 -10.85
C GLN A 35 14.06 12.16 -9.38
N VAL A 36 12.75 12.14 -9.10
CA VAL A 36 12.22 12.02 -7.74
C VAL A 36 12.77 10.76 -7.06
N TYR A 37 12.71 9.61 -7.74
CA TYR A 37 13.22 8.35 -7.22
C TYR A 37 14.71 8.44 -6.89
N ASN A 38 15.54 8.93 -7.81
CA ASN A 38 16.98 9.02 -7.64
C ASN A 38 17.40 9.99 -6.52
N GLU A 39 16.62 11.04 -6.28
CA GLU A 39 16.87 12.00 -5.19
C GLU A 39 16.52 11.42 -3.82
N VAL A 40 15.47 10.62 -3.73
CA VAL A 40 14.90 10.17 -2.44
C VAL A 40 15.35 8.76 -2.06
N GLN A 41 15.52 7.86 -3.02
CA GLN A 41 15.87 6.45 -2.75
C GLN A 41 17.10 6.29 -1.84
N PRO A 42 18.19 7.07 -1.99
CA PRO A 42 19.36 6.97 -1.10
C PRO A 42 19.07 7.32 0.36
N LEU A 43 17.95 7.97 0.65
CA LEU A 43 17.53 8.36 2.01
C LEU A 43 16.60 7.31 2.64
N ILE A 44 16.09 6.37 1.83
CA ILE A 44 15.11 5.36 2.27
C ILE A 44 15.84 4.10 2.69
N ASP A 45 15.73 3.78 3.99
CA ASP A 45 16.28 2.56 4.61
C ASP A 45 15.19 1.52 4.93
N ARG A 46 14.10 1.52 4.16
CA ARG A 46 12.89 0.72 4.40
C ARG A 46 12.36 0.12 3.09
N PRO A 47 11.41 -0.82 3.17
CA PRO A 47 10.73 -1.31 1.99
C PRO A 47 10.19 -0.18 1.12
N ILE A 48 10.29 -0.36 -0.19
CA ILE A 48 9.72 0.53 -1.21
C ILE A 48 8.77 -0.25 -2.11
N LEU A 49 7.81 0.47 -2.71
CA LEU A 49 6.98 -0.07 -3.77
C LEU A 49 7.30 0.63 -5.09
N VAL A 50 7.58 -0.19 -6.11
CA VAL A 50 7.79 0.26 -7.48
C VAL A 50 6.90 -0.52 -8.44
N SER A 51 6.53 0.10 -9.55
CA SER A 51 5.66 -0.52 -10.54
C SER A 51 6.46 -1.28 -11.61
N ALA A 52 6.02 -2.49 -11.94
CA ALA A 52 6.59 -3.26 -13.05
C ALA A 52 6.43 -2.54 -14.39
N TYR A 53 5.34 -1.77 -14.57
CA TYR A 53 5.14 -0.89 -15.72
C TYR A 53 6.26 0.15 -15.83
N ASP A 54 6.56 0.85 -14.74
CA ASP A 54 7.57 1.91 -14.72
C ASP A 54 8.99 1.36 -14.93
N ILE A 55 9.28 0.19 -14.40
CA ILE A 55 10.54 -0.52 -14.65
C ILE A 55 10.65 -0.94 -16.12
N PHE A 56 9.58 -1.52 -16.71
CA PHE A 56 9.58 -1.97 -18.10
C PHE A 56 9.81 -0.83 -19.10
N TYR A 57 9.16 0.31 -18.85
CA TYR A 57 9.28 1.50 -19.69
C TYR A 57 10.41 2.46 -19.27
N GLU A 58 11.30 1.97 -18.42
CA GLU A 58 12.44 2.74 -17.95
C GLU A 58 12.07 4.13 -17.39
N LYS A 59 10.90 4.21 -16.72
CA LYS A 59 10.47 5.42 -16.02
C LYS A 59 11.13 5.55 -14.65
N ILE A 60 11.46 4.43 -14.05
CA ILE A 60 12.23 4.29 -12.80
C ILE A 60 13.33 3.28 -13.10
N ASP A 61 14.53 3.56 -12.64
CA ASP A 61 15.63 2.60 -12.73
C ASP A 61 15.39 1.44 -11.78
N ARG A 62 15.90 0.23 -12.11
CA ARG A 62 15.81 -0.90 -11.18
C ARG A 62 16.52 -0.55 -9.88
N PRO A 63 15.94 -0.90 -8.73
CA PRO A 63 16.60 -0.67 -7.45
C PRO A 63 17.95 -1.40 -7.37
N ASP A 64 19.05 -0.66 -7.28
CA ASP A 64 20.42 -1.24 -7.31
C ASP A 64 20.95 -1.63 -5.92
N ASP A 65 20.44 -1.06 -4.86
CA ASP A 65 20.78 -1.36 -3.47
C ASP A 65 19.62 -0.88 -2.56
N PRO A 66 18.44 -1.48 -2.69
CA PRO A 66 17.33 -1.10 -1.82
C PRO A 66 17.62 -1.58 -0.41
N ALA A 67 17.36 -0.75 0.56
CA ALA A 67 17.48 -1.13 1.96
C ALA A 67 16.36 -2.11 2.34
N GLY A 68 16.50 -3.38 1.99
CA GLY A 68 15.63 -4.44 2.44
C GLY A 68 14.65 -4.95 1.38
N LEU A 69 13.34 -4.88 1.65
CA LEU A 69 12.28 -5.49 0.85
C LEU A 69 11.82 -4.57 -0.29
N ILE A 70 11.62 -5.13 -1.48
CA ILE A 70 10.94 -4.48 -2.60
C ILE A 70 9.54 -5.06 -2.76
N ILE A 71 8.53 -4.21 -2.93
CA ILE A 71 7.21 -4.62 -3.42
C ILE A 71 7.13 -4.21 -4.89
N LEU A 72 7.05 -5.21 -5.78
CA LEU A 72 6.89 -5.00 -7.21
C LEU A 72 5.40 -5.08 -7.56
N ASP A 73 4.78 -3.91 -7.71
CA ASP A 73 3.39 -3.81 -8.16
C ASP A 73 3.25 -4.19 -9.63
N SER A 74 2.10 -4.71 -9.99
CA SER A 74 1.82 -5.22 -11.32
C SER A 74 1.75 -4.16 -12.44
N GLY A 75 1.62 -2.86 -12.09
CA GLY A 75 1.52 -1.76 -13.04
C GLY A 75 0.09 -1.46 -13.52
N GLY A 76 -0.91 -2.05 -12.90
CA GLY A 76 -2.32 -1.80 -13.24
C GLY A 76 -2.74 -0.35 -13.02
N TYR A 77 -2.16 0.31 -12.01
CA TYR A 77 -2.44 1.73 -11.73
C TYR A 77 -1.94 2.65 -12.85
N GLU A 78 -0.70 2.48 -13.32
CA GLU A 78 -0.11 3.27 -14.41
C GLU A 78 -0.81 3.00 -15.75
N ALA A 79 -1.18 1.77 -16.01
CA ALA A 79 -1.88 1.37 -17.22
C ALA A 79 -3.36 1.81 -17.25
N SER A 80 -3.93 2.11 -16.08
CA SER A 80 -5.32 2.55 -15.97
C SER A 80 -5.53 3.95 -16.57
N LYS A 81 -6.67 4.11 -17.26
CA LYS A 81 -7.17 5.41 -17.76
C LYS A 81 -8.05 6.13 -16.74
N ASP A 82 -8.28 5.51 -15.59
CA ASP A 82 -9.09 6.14 -14.53
C ASP A 82 -8.46 7.42 -14.05
N ALA A 83 -9.24 8.49 -14.01
CA ALA A 83 -8.88 9.74 -13.39
C ALA A 83 -8.78 9.59 -11.86
N ASP A 84 -7.76 10.15 -11.28
CA ASP A 84 -7.61 10.27 -9.82
C ASP A 84 -6.94 11.60 -9.44
N LEU A 85 -6.46 11.71 -8.20
CA LEU A 85 -5.72 12.91 -7.74
C LEU A 85 -4.42 13.17 -8.53
N SER A 86 -3.95 12.23 -9.35
CA SER A 86 -2.80 12.42 -10.24
C SER A 86 -3.13 13.23 -11.48
N ASP A 87 -4.39 13.32 -11.88
CA ASP A 87 -4.83 14.07 -13.06
C ASP A 87 -4.96 15.57 -12.75
N TYR A 88 -4.01 16.10 -11.99
CA TYR A 88 -4.03 17.48 -11.57
C TYR A 88 -3.26 18.38 -12.56
N GLY A 89 -3.91 19.45 -13.01
CA GLY A 89 -3.33 20.40 -13.95
C GLY A 89 -3.29 19.89 -15.39
N ASP A 90 -2.18 20.13 -16.09
CA ASP A 90 -2.00 19.76 -17.49
C ASP A 90 -1.57 18.29 -17.70
N TYR A 91 -1.47 17.51 -16.61
CA TYR A 91 -1.15 16.08 -16.71
C TYR A 91 -2.36 15.31 -17.20
N SER A 92 -2.19 14.62 -18.31
CA SER A 92 -3.20 13.71 -18.86
C SER A 92 -2.58 12.32 -19.01
N PRO A 93 -3.14 11.31 -18.36
CA PRO A 93 -2.63 9.96 -18.49
C PRO A 93 -2.64 9.50 -19.95
N ASN A 94 -1.49 9.10 -20.45
CA ASN A 94 -1.35 8.48 -21.77
C ASN A 94 -0.57 7.16 -21.59
N PRO A 95 -1.20 6.12 -21.03
CA PRO A 95 -0.54 4.87 -20.74
C PRO A 95 -0.10 4.19 -22.04
N GLN A 96 1.11 3.60 -21.99
CA GLN A 96 1.61 2.73 -23.04
C GLN A 96 0.92 1.36 -22.93
N GLU A 97 1.04 0.53 -23.96
CA GLU A 97 0.49 -0.83 -23.97
C GLU A 97 1.05 -1.62 -22.78
N TRP A 98 0.15 -2.19 -21.96
CA TRP A 98 0.53 -2.99 -20.82
C TRP A 98 -0.41 -4.21 -20.71
N ASN A 99 0.19 -5.36 -20.53
CA ASN A 99 -0.55 -6.61 -20.44
C ASN A 99 0.24 -7.64 -19.61
N GLU A 100 -0.40 -8.77 -19.34
CA GLU A 100 0.15 -9.85 -18.53
C GLU A 100 1.46 -10.44 -19.08
N GLU A 101 1.63 -10.48 -20.42
CA GLU A 101 2.87 -10.97 -21.04
C GLU A 101 4.05 -10.02 -20.78
N LEU A 102 3.81 -8.71 -20.81
CA LEU A 102 4.85 -7.71 -20.49
C LEU A 102 5.20 -7.75 -19.01
N PHE A 103 4.22 -7.91 -18.14
CA PHE A 103 4.44 -8.13 -16.72
C PHE A 103 5.27 -9.39 -16.46
N ALA A 104 4.93 -10.51 -17.08
CA ALA A 104 5.69 -11.76 -16.96
C ALA A 104 7.15 -11.61 -17.43
N LYS A 105 7.42 -10.76 -18.46
CA LYS A 105 8.80 -10.45 -18.87
C LYS A 105 9.57 -9.72 -17.79
N VAL A 106 8.95 -8.77 -17.10
CA VAL A 106 9.61 -8.08 -15.96
C VAL A 106 9.95 -9.07 -14.86
N ILE A 107 8.98 -9.90 -14.44
CA ILE A 107 9.20 -10.93 -13.41
C ILE A 107 10.34 -11.89 -13.82
N SER A 108 10.30 -12.42 -15.04
CA SER A 108 11.30 -13.40 -15.50
C SER A 108 12.72 -12.84 -15.65
N SER A 109 12.83 -11.52 -15.80
CA SER A 109 14.11 -10.80 -15.87
C SER A 109 14.48 -10.13 -14.54
N TRP A 110 13.75 -10.41 -13.46
CA TRP A 110 13.99 -9.82 -12.15
C TRP A 110 15.13 -10.57 -11.45
N ASP A 111 16.31 -9.98 -11.46
CA ASP A 111 17.56 -10.55 -10.97
C ASP A 111 18.11 -9.82 -9.73
N ILE A 112 17.25 -9.06 -9.04
CA ILE A 112 17.61 -8.32 -7.84
C ILE A 112 17.80 -9.30 -6.68
N PRO A 113 18.93 -9.22 -5.93
CA PRO A 113 19.23 -10.16 -4.86
C PRO A 113 18.38 -9.98 -3.60
N GLU A 114 17.80 -8.80 -3.41
CA GLU A 114 16.95 -8.48 -2.27
C GLU A 114 15.62 -9.20 -2.34
N PRO A 115 15.04 -9.56 -1.17
CA PRO A 115 13.72 -10.16 -1.12
C PRO A 115 12.69 -9.28 -1.83
N THR A 116 11.87 -9.90 -2.67
CA THR A 116 10.84 -9.19 -3.43
C THR A 116 9.47 -9.78 -3.18
N VAL A 117 8.48 -8.92 -2.91
CA VAL A 117 7.06 -9.26 -2.95
C VAL A 117 6.56 -9.00 -4.37
N PHE A 118 6.10 -10.03 -5.05
CA PHE A 118 5.48 -9.91 -6.37
C PHE A 118 3.97 -9.83 -6.21
N VAL A 119 3.37 -8.70 -6.63
CA VAL A 119 1.92 -8.49 -6.61
C VAL A 119 1.30 -9.12 -7.85
N SER A 120 0.18 -9.80 -7.69
CA SER A 120 -0.53 -10.43 -8.82
C SER A 120 -0.98 -9.38 -9.84
N TYR A 121 -1.08 -9.80 -11.12
CA TYR A 121 -1.46 -8.90 -12.20
C TYR A 121 -2.88 -8.33 -11.99
N ASP A 122 -2.99 -7.00 -11.93
CA ASP A 122 -4.28 -6.30 -11.91
C ASP A 122 -4.74 -6.07 -13.37
N HIS A 123 -5.65 -6.91 -13.84
CA HIS A 123 -6.16 -6.82 -15.21
C HIS A 123 -7.08 -5.59 -15.36
N PRO A 124 -6.74 -4.59 -16.19
CA PRO A 124 -7.49 -3.34 -16.25
C PRO A 124 -8.91 -3.51 -16.81
N ASP A 125 -9.08 -4.44 -17.75
CA ASP A 125 -10.31 -4.59 -18.54
C ASP A 125 -11.02 -5.95 -18.32
N ARG A 126 -10.56 -6.76 -17.36
CA ARG A 126 -11.15 -8.08 -17.08
C ARG A 126 -11.44 -8.23 -15.60
N ARG A 127 -12.67 -8.58 -15.28
CA ARG A 127 -13.08 -8.98 -13.93
C ARG A 127 -13.51 -10.44 -13.95
N VAL A 128 -13.00 -11.20 -12.97
CA VAL A 128 -13.27 -12.62 -12.82
C VAL A 128 -13.57 -12.94 -11.35
N THR A 129 -14.10 -14.13 -11.09
CA THR A 129 -14.41 -14.56 -9.73
C THR A 129 -13.17 -14.61 -8.83
N PHE A 130 -13.35 -14.49 -7.52
CA PHE A 130 -12.24 -14.62 -6.56
C PHE A 130 -11.49 -15.95 -6.72
N GLY A 131 -12.20 -17.04 -7.00
CA GLY A 131 -11.58 -18.35 -7.25
C GLY A 131 -10.66 -18.35 -8.47
N GLU A 132 -11.04 -17.67 -9.55
CA GLU A 132 -10.21 -17.52 -10.76
C GLU A 132 -9.03 -16.60 -10.47
N GLN A 133 -9.23 -15.44 -9.81
CA GLN A 133 -8.13 -14.54 -9.41
C GLN A 133 -7.07 -15.26 -8.59
N ILE A 134 -7.49 -16.08 -7.61
CA ILE A 134 -6.60 -16.88 -6.76
C ILE A 134 -5.83 -17.91 -7.60
N THR A 135 -6.50 -18.63 -8.49
CA THR A 135 -5.89 -19.68 -9.32
C THR A 135 -4.88 -19.08 -10.30
N ASP A 136 -5.24 -17.98 -10.96
CA ASP A 136 -4.38 -17.29 -11.93
C ASP A 136 -3.12 -16.74 -11.22
N ALA A 137 -3.28 -16.09 -10.07
CA ALA A 137 -2.17 -15.54 -9.29
C ALA A 137 -1.20 -16.64 -8.79
N LEU A 138 -1.71 -17.77 -8.30
CA LEU A 138 -0.86 -18.90 -7.87
C LEU A 138 -0.07 -19.51 -9.01
N GLY A 139 -0.63 -19.50 -10.23
CA GLY A 139 0.03 -20.02 -11.43
C GLY A 139 1.08 -19.08 -12.02
N ALA A 140 0.92 -17.76 -11.84
CA ALA A 140 1.75 -16.74 -12.48
C ALA A 140 2.91 -16.23 -11.61
N LEU A 141 2.74 -16.18 -10.28
CA LEU A 141 3.72 -15.58 -9.39
C LEU A 141 4.84 -16.55 -9.02
N PRO A 142 6.12 -16.10 -8.97
CA PRO A 142 7.22 -16.91 -8.50
C PRO A 142 7.07 -17.26 -7.02
N GLY A 143 7.57 -18.42 -6.61
CA GLY A 143 7.49 -18.90 -5.24
C GLY A 143 8.80 -19.55 -4.81
N ASP A 144 9.90 -18.83 -4.89
CA ASP A 144 11.23 -19.26 -4.48
C ASP A 144 11.61 -18.71 -3.09
N GLN A 145 12.88 -18.89 -2.70
CA GLN A 145 13.36 -18.52 -1.36
C GLN A 145 13.49 -17.01 -1.14
N ASN A 146 13.48 -16.20 -2.20
CA ASN A 146 13.59 -14.72 -2.12
C ASN A 146 12.32 -14.02 -2.60
N SER A 147 11.30 -14.77 -3.04
CA SER A 147 10.07 -14.25 -3.63
C SER A 147 8.88 -14.53 -2.72
N ALA A 148 8.22 -13.49 -2.24
CA ALA A 148 6.92 -13.57 -1.59
C ALA A 148 5.82 -13.30 -2.60
N ARG A 149 4.67 -13.96 -2.43
CA ARG A 149 3.50 -13.83 -3.29
C ARG A 149 2.45 -12.97 -2.63
N GLU A 150 2.05 -11.91 -3.30
CA GLU A 150 0.92 -11.09 -2.89
C GLU A 150 -0.21 -11.21 -3.90
N ILE A 151 -1.40 -11.61 -3.44
CA ILE A 151 -2.60 -11.53 -4.26
C ILE A 151 -3.26 -10.18 -4.08
N LEU A 152 -3.44 -9.42 -5.16
CA LEU A 152 -4.26 -8.21 -5.20
C LEU A 152 -5.66 -8.58 -5.69
N LEU A 153 -6.66 -8.52 -4.80
CA LEU A 153 -8.03 -8.87 -5.13
C LEU A 153 -8.83 -7.67 -5.62
N LYS A 154 -9.63 -7.93 -6.65
CA LYS A 154 -10.50 -6.96 -7.31
C LYS A 154 -11.96 -7.40 -7.28
N PRO A 155 -12.93 -6.47 -7.42
CA PRO A 155 -14.34 -6.82 -7.62
C PRO A 155 -14.54 -7.83 -8.75
N GLU A 156 -15.48 -8.76 -8.58
CA GLU A 156 -15.67 -9.91 -9.49
C GLU A 156 -16.36 -9.54 -10.82
N SER A 157 -16.95 -8.36 -10.92
CA SER A 157 -17.66 -7.93 -12.14
C SER A 157 -17.42 -6.44 -12.44
N GLU A 158 -17.52 -6.06 -13.72
CA GLU A 158 -17.25 -4.69 -14.21
C GLU A 158 -18.16 -3.62 -13.58
N GLY A 159 -19.40 -3.96 -13.27
CA GLY A 159 -20.34 -3.02 -12.61
C GLY A 159 -20.18 -2.90 -11.09
N GLN A 160 -19.35 -3.73 -10.49
CA GLN A 160 -19.16 -3.78 -9.05
C GLN A 160 -18.05 -2.81 -8.63
N ARG A 161 -18.41 -1.84 -7.79
CA ARG A 161 -17.47 -0.83 -7.29
C ARG A 161 -16.64 -1.31 -6.10
N PHE A 162 -17.25 -2.12 -5.22
CA PHE A 162 -16.63 -2.55 -3.98
C PHE A 162 -16.52 -4.07 -3.91
N LEU A 163 -15.52 -4.56 -3.20
CA LEU A 163 -15.36 -5.98 -2.90
C LEU A 163 -16.55 -6.50 -2.10
N ASP A 164 -17.09 -7.65 -2.50
CA ASP A 164 -18.03 -8.41 -1.66
C ASP A 164 -17.23 -9.22 -0.63
N ILE A 165 -17.09 -8.66 0.57
CA ILE A 165 -16.34 -9.30 1.64
C ILE A 165 -16.96 -10.64 2.06
N GLY A 166 -18.30 -10.74 2.01
CA GLY A 166 -18.98 -11.99 2.32
C GLY A 166 -18.69 -13.11 1.31
N ALA A 167 -18.58 -12.77 0.02
CA ALA A 167 -18.15 -13.69 -1.02
C ALA A 167 -16.66 -14.06 -0.86
N LEU A 168 -15.81 -13.06 -0.62
CA LEU A 168 -14.38 -13.26 -0.44
C LEU A 168 -14.05 -14.19 0.75
N LEU A 169 -14.75 -14.06 1.86
CA LEU A 169 -14.56 -14.90 3.04
C LEU A 169 -14.87 -16.39 2.80
N LYS A 170 -15.58 -16.75 1.74
CA LYS A 170 -15.76 -18.15 1.34
C LYS A 170 -14.49 -18.77 0.74
N HIS A 171 -13.53 -17.96 0.34
CA HIS A 171 -12.25 -18.38 -0.23
C HIS A 171 -11.07 -18.23 0.74
N VAL A 172 -11.33 -17.92 2.01
CA VAL A 172 -10.29 -17.59 2.99
C VAL A 172 -9.22 -18.67 3.14
N GLU A 173 -9.58 -19.95 3.03
CA GLU A 173 -8.64 -21.08 3.09
C GLU A 173 -7.66 -21.06 1.90
N SER A 174 -8.12 -20.66 0.71
CA SER A 174 -7.27 -20.59 -0.48
C SER A 174 -6.28 -19.42 -0.43
N LEU A 175 -6.59 -18.38 0.34
CA LEU A 175 -5.70 -17.24 0.56
C LEU A 175 -4.43 -17.62 1.35
N ALA A 176 -4.45 -18.69 2.12
CA ALA A 176 -3.29 -19.21 2.82
C ALA A 176 -2.15 -19.71 1.89
N GLY A 177 -2.40 -19.77 0.58
CA GLY A 177 -1.38 -20.05 -0.44
C GLY A 177 -0.50 -18.84 -0.81
N PHE A 178 -0.79 -17.67 -0.25
CA PHE A 178 -0.05 -16.43 -0.47
C PHE A 178 0.66 -15.98 0.81
N ASP A 179 1.63 -15.08 0.65
CA ASP A 179 2.38 -14.48 1.75
C ASP A 179 1.75 -13.14 2.20
N LEU A 180 0.99 -12.47 1.30
CA LEU A 180 0.22 -11.25 1.58
C LEU A 180 -1.13 -11.28 0.84
N LEU A 181 -2.11 -10.57 1.43
CA LEU A 181 -3.41 -10.27 0.83
C LEU A 181 -3.53 -8.77 0.56
N GLY A 182 -3.53 -8.37 -0.70
CA GLY A 182 -3.69 -7.00 -1.15
C GLY A 182 -5.14 -6.66 -1.52
N VAL A 183 -5.58 -5.46 -1.14
CA VAL A 183 -6.85 -4.86 -1.54
C VAL A 183 -6.68 -3.35 -1.72
N THR A 184 -7.35 -2.73 -2.68
CA THR A 184 -7.24 -1.28 -2.84
C THR A 184 -8.18 -0.53 -1.89
N GLU A 185 -7.73 0.59 -1.34
CA GLU A 185 -8.54 1.42 -0.44
C GLU A 185 -9.89 1.78 -1.02
N LYS A 186 -9.91 2.22 -2.30
CA LYS A 186 -11.12 2.67 -2.99
C LYS A 186 -12.19 1.58 -3.19
N GLU A 187 -11.77 0.32 -3.18
CA GLU A 187 -12.64 -0.85 -3.40
C GLU A 187 -13.13 -1.49 -2.09
N LEU A 188 -12.66 -1.02 -0.94
CA LEU A 188 -13.09 -1.51 0.37
C LEU A 188 -14.40 -0.91 0.88
N GLY A 189 -14.91 0.15 0.29
CA GLY A 189 -16.17 0.76 0.69
C GLY A 189 -16.28 2.25 0.37
N GLY A 190 -17.49 2.79 0.50
CA GLY A 190 -17.84 4.16 0.14
C GLY A 190 -17.42 5.22 1.17
N ASN A 191 -17.04 4.81 2.36
CA ASN A 191 -16.58 5.70 3.45
C ASN A 191 -15.60 4.97 4.39
N THR A 192 -14.87 5.74 5.19
CA THR A 192 -13.83 5.20 6.09
C THR A 192 -14.37 4.15 7.07
N ALA A 193 -15.54 4.37 7.66
CA ALA A 193 -16.12 3.42 8.62
C ALA A 193 -16.50 2.08 7.95
N GLU A 194 -16.95 2.11 6.72
CA GLU A 194 -17.24 0.92 5.92
C GLU A 194 -15.96 0.14 5.59
N ARG A 195 -14.91 0.84 5.16
CA ARG A 195 -13.58 0.28 4.91
C ARG A 195 -13.02 -0.37 6.17
N MET A 196 -13.06 0.32 7.33
CA MET A 196 -12.63 -0.24 8.62
C MET A 196 -13.37 -1.54 8.98
N ARG A 197 -14.71 -1.57 8.81
CA ARG A 197 -15.51 -2.79 9.06
C ARG A 197 -15.12 -3.93 8.15
N ASN A 198 -14.89 -3.65 6.87
CA ASN A 198 -14.52 -4.63 5.87
C ASN A 198 -13.11 -5.20 6.12
N ILE A 199 -12.14 -4.35 6.46
CA ILE A 199 -10.80 -4.78 6.89
C ILE A 199 -10.90 -5.67 8.13
N ALA A 200 -11.67 -5.25 9.14
CA ALA A 200 -11.86 -6.02 10.36
C ALA A 200 -12.55 -7.37 10.11
N ALA A 201 -13.47 -7.45 9.15
CA ALA A 201 -14.10 -8.70 8.74
C ALA A 201 -13.10 -9.64 8.05
N LEU A 202 -12.29 -9.13 7.11
CA LEU A 202 -11.23 -9.89 6.45
C LEU A 202 -10.23 -10.44 7.47
N ARG A 203 -9.74 -9.60 8.39
CA ARG A 203 -8.79 -10.02 9.43
C ARG A 203 -9.38 -11.12 10.33
N ARG A 204 -10.61 -10.95 10.78
CA ARG A 204 -11.29 -11.98 11.59
C ARG A 204 -11.50 -13.29 10.82
N GLY A 205 -11.78 -13.19 9.52
CA GLY A 205 -11.88 -14.36 8.65
C GLY A 205 -10.56 -15.12 8.58
N LEU A 206 -9.45 -14.45 8.33
CA LEU A 206 -8.12 -15.06 8.32
C LEU A 206 -7.75 -15.63 9.70
N ASP A 207 -7.96 -14.86 10.76
CA ASP A 207 -7.68 -15.30 12.15
C ASP A 207 -8.51 -16.56 12.53
N SER A 208 -9.73 -16.71 11.99
CA SER A 208 -10.61 -17.86 12.30
C SER A 208 -10.07 -19.21 11.80
N ILE A 209 -9.22 -19.18 10.79
CA ILE A 209 -8.53 -20.38 10.24
C ILE A 209 -7.06 -20.44 10.66
N GLY A 210 -6.61 -19.55 11.56
CA GLY A 210 -5.21 -19.46 11.98
C GLY A 210 -4.25 -18.94 10.91
N CYS A 211 -4.74 -18.21 9.90
CA CYS A 211 -3.95 -17.63 8.83
C CYS A 211 -3.44 -16.25 9.24
N GLU A 212 -2.14 -16.12 9.43
CA GLU A 212 -1.47 -14.89 9.89
C GLU A 212 -0.88 -14.05 8.74
N ILE A 213 -1.30 -14.27 7.46
CA ILE A 213 -0.82 -13.46 6.35
C ILE A 213 -1.18 -11.99 6.56
N PRO A 214 -0.25 -11.04 6.28
CA PRO A 214 -0.52 -9.62 6.35
C PRO A 214 -1.58 -9.18 5.32
N ILE A 215 -2.37 -8.16 5.69
CA ILE A 215 -3.28 -7.46 4.77
C ILE A 215 -2.62 -6.15 4.34
N HIS A 216 -2.48 -5.96 3.03
CA HIS A 216 -1.96 -4.75 2.40
C HIS A 216 -3.09 -3.89 1.84
N ILE A 217 -3.13 -2.62 2.20
CA ILE A 217 -4.10 -1.63 1.69
C ILE A 217 -3.39 -0.75 0.67
N PHE A 218 -3.62 -1.03 -0.62
CA PHE A 218 -3.06 -0.23 -1.70
C PHE A 218 -3.69 1.15 -1.80
N GLY A 219 -2.85 2.16 -2.01
CA GLY A 219 -3.25 3.56 -2.20
C GLY A 219 -3.63 4.29 -0.91
N SER A 220 -3.25 3.77 0.25
CA SER A 220 -3.55 4.36 1.56
C SER A 220 -2.26 4.62 2.36
N LEU A 221 -1.70 5.81 2.19
CA LEU A 221 -0.52 6.25 2.95
C LEU A 221 -0.70 7.71 3.37
N ASP A 222 -1.56 7.93 4.35
CA ASP A 222 -1.82 9.25 4.95
C ASP A 222 -1.62 9.20 6.48
N THR A 223 -1.74 10.35 7.13
CA THR A 223 -1.45 10.51 8.55
C THR A 223 -2.54 10.00 9.49
N PHE A 224 -3.75 9.69 8.99
CA PHE A 224 -4.91 9.37 9.81
C PHE A 224 -5.65 8.09 9.39
N ASN A 225 -6.12 7.99 8.11
CA ASN A 225 -6.85 6.80 7.66
C ASN A 225 -5.99 5.54 7.70
N THR A 226 -4.70 5.66 7.37
CA THR A 226 -3.72 4.57 7.49
C THR A 226 -3.73 3.96 8.88
N VAL A 227 -3.75 4.81 9.93
CA VAL A 227 -3.80 4.34 11.32
C VAL A 227 -5.14 3.67 11.64
N LEU A 228 -6.26 4.22 11.16
CA LEU A 228 -7.57 3.61 11.34
C LEU A 228 -7.67 2.22 10.71
N TYR A 229 -7.09 2.04 9.53
CA TYR A 229 -7.05 0.73 8.86
C TYR A 229 -6.11 -0.25 9.56
N PHE A 230 -4.97 0.22 10.06
CA PHE A 230 -4.10 -0.58 10.93
C PHE A 230 -4.85 -1.05 12.20
N LEU A 231 -5.53 -0.16 12.89
CA LEU A 231 -6.36 -0.52 14.05
C LEU A 231 -7.45 -1.54 13.71
N SER A 232 -7.92 -1.53 12.46
CA SER A 232 -8.90 -2.49 11.93
C SER A 232 -8.29 -3.84 11.52
N GLY A 233 -6.96 -3.99 11.57
CA GLY A 233 -6.26 -5.26 11.33
C GLY A 233 -5.53 -5.37 10.00
N ALA A 234 -5.35 -4.27 9.26
CA ALA A 234 -4.42 -4.20 8.14
C ALA A 234 -2.97 -4.01 8.64
N ASP A 235 -2.01 -4.32 7.79
CA ASP A 235 -0.62 -4.50 8.20
C ASP A 235 0.40 -3.75 7.34
N VAL A 236 0.12 -3.60 6.04
CA VAL A 236 0.99 -2.94 5.05
C VAL A 236 0.20 -1.85 4.36
N PHE A 237 0.83 -0.72 4.13
CA PHE A 237 0.22 0.47 3.55
C PHE A 237 1.19 1.14 2.60
N ASP A 238 0.71 1.44 1.40
CA ASP A 238 1.47 2.15 0.39
C ASP A 238 0.68 3.31 -0.20
N GLY A 239 1.32 4.19 -0.89
CA GLY A 239 0.64 5.26 -1.63
C GLY A 239 1.56 6.41 -2.01
N LEU A 240 1.03 7.32 -2.85
CA LEU A 240 1.74 8.47 -3.40
C LEU A 240 1.48 9.78 -2.62
N THR A 241 0.67 9.72 -1.58
CA THR A 241 0.30 10.89 -0.76
C THR A 241 1.53 11.58 -0.19
N TRP A 242 2.55 10.81 0.21
CA TRP A 242 3.79 11.34 0.75
C TRP A 242 4.63 12.16 -0.25
N LEU A 243 4.45 11.94 -1.55
CA LEU A 243 5.06 12.75 -2.61
C LEU A 243 4.25 13.99 -2.96
N ARG A 244 2.92 13.94 -2.76
CA ARG A 244 1.96 14.97 -3.21
C ARG A 244 1.65 16.01 -2.15
N PHE A 245 1.69 15.64 -0.88
CA PHE A 245 1.29 16.46 0.26
C PHE A 245 2.43 16.54 1.28
N SER A 246 2.22 17.33 2.34
CA SER A 246 3.08 17.38 3.52
C SER A 246 2.39 16.73 4.70
N PHE A 247 3.15 15.96 5.49
CA PHE A 247 2.70 15.36 6.74
C PHE A 247 3.21 16.18 7.93
N PHE A 248 2.31 16.68 8.74
CA PHE A 248 2.67 17.53 9.84
C PHE A 248 1.63 17.42 10.98
N GLU A 249 2.10 17.14 12.20
CA GLU A 249 1.29 17.07 13.42
C GLU A 249 -0.02 16.26 13.26
N GLY A 250 0.07 15.07 12.65
CA GLY A 250 -1.09 14.21 12.43
C GLY A 250 -1.98 14.60 11.26
N HIS A 251 -1.61 15.60 10.46
CA HIS A 251 -2.37 16.12 9.33
C HIS A 251 -1.65 15.93 8.01
N THR A 252 -2.44 15.70 6.95
CA THR A 252 -1.99 15.74 5.56
C THR A 252 -2.37 17.11 5.00
N LEU A 253 -1.37 17.92 4.64
CA LEU A 253 -1.52 19.33 4.26
C LEU A 253 -1.02 19.58 2.83
N TYR A 254 -1.52 20.63 2.19
CA TYR A 254 -0.90 21.14 0.99
C TYR A 254 0.52 21.65 1.28
N LYS A 255 1.49 21.28 0.45
CA LYS A 255 2.91 21.61 0.63
C LYS A 255 3.14 23.13 0.84
N HIS A 256 2.49 23.98 0.05
CA HIS A 256 2.63 25.44 0.21
C HIS A 256 2.11 25.96 1.55
N VAL A 257 1.08 25.35 2.13
CA VAL A 257 0.60 25.73 3.47
C VAL A 257 1.64 25.35 4.53
N HIS A 258 2.21 24.17 4.40
CA HIS A 258 3.28 23.72 5.29
C HIS A 258 4.53 24.59 5.13
N ALA A 259 4.93 24.91 3.90
CA ALA A 259 6.07 25.73 3.59
C ALA A 259 6.02 27.11 4.27
N SER A 260 4.89 27.80 4.13
CA SER A 260 4.69 29.14 4.72
C SER A 260 4.84 29.14 6.26
N ARG A 261 4.54 28.02 6.91
CA ARG A 261 4.66 27.87 8.36
C ARG A 261 6.07 27.49 8.83
N ASN A 262 6.73 26.59 8.10
CA ASN A 262 7.88 25.86 8.63
C ASN A 262 9.19 26.16 7.87
N TYR A 263 9.13 26.54 6.59
CA TYR A 263 10.33 26.81 5.80
C TYR A 263 10.49 28.29 5.40
N GLY A 264 9.45 29.11 5.60
CA GLY A 264 9.44 30.54 5.25
C GLY A 264 8.71 30.81 3.93
N LEU A 265 8.51 32.14 3.68
CA LEU A 265 7.68 32.59 2.55
C LEU A 265 8.42 32.60 1.21
N GLU A 266 9.73 32.47 1.20
CA GLU A 266 10.59 32.63 0.02
C GLU A 266 11.15 31.30 -0.52
N ILE A 267 10.76 30.16 0.08
CA ILE A 267 11.20 28.84 -0.40
C ILE A 267 10.69 28.60 -1.82
N SER A 268 11.58 28.21 -2.71
CA SER A 268 11.23 27.85 -4.08
C SER A 268 10.56 26.46 -4.15
N VAL A 269 9.86 26.17 -5.24
CA VAL A 269 9.24 24.86 -5.47
C VAL A 269 10.30 23.76 -5.52
N ASP A 270 11.44 24.03 -6.15
CA ASP A 270 12.54 23.07 -6.29
C ASP A 270 13.20 22.71 -4.94
N GLU A 271 13.12 23.58 -3.94
CA GLU A 271 13.58 23.32 -2.58
C GLU A 271 12.49 22.71 -1.70
N LEU A 272 11.23 23.09 -1.95
CA LEU A 272 10.09 22.69 -1.14
C LEU A 272 9.79 21.20 -1.28
N ASP A 273 9.80 20.68 -2.51
CA ASP A 273 9.42 19.30 -2.76
C ASP A 273 10.38 18.31 -2.09
N PRO A 274 11.71 18.38 -2.26
CA PRO A 274 12.64 17.52 -1.55
C PRO A 274 12.56 17.63 -0.02
N ALA A 275 12.39 18.87 0.50
CA ALA A 275 12.24 19.08 1.94
C ALA A 275 10.98 18.36 2.48
N CYS A 276 9.85 18.51 1.77
CA CYS A 276 8.61 17.82 2.17
C CYS A 276 8.74 16.30 2.07
N TRP A 277 9.39 15.75 1.05
CA TRP A 277 9.58 14.30 0.92
C TRP A 277 10.44 13.74 2.05
N PHE A 278 11.51 14.43 2.41
CA PHE A 278 12.35 14.04 3.54
C PHE A 278 11.57 14.06 4.85
N ASP A 279 10.86 15.14 5.15
CA ASP A 279 10.07 15.27 6.38
C ASP A 279 8.94 14.25 6.43
N ASN A 280 8.26 14.01 5.32
CA ASN A 280 7.23 12.98 5.21
C ASN A 280 7.80 11.58 5.49
N TYR A 281 8.98 11.27 4.94
CA TYR A 281 9.61 9.99 5.20
C TYR A 281 9.97 9.83 6.69
N GLN A 282 10.51 10.86 7.34
CA GLN A 282 10.77 10.84 8.78
C GLN A 282 9.47 10.67 9.58
N TYR A 283 8.40 11.36 9.17
CA TYR A 283 7.07 11.20 9.78
C TYR A 283 6.56 9.76 9.66
N LEU A 284 6.63 9.14 8.50
CA LEU A 284 6.22 7.75 8.29
C LEU A 284 7.00 6.79 9.19
N ARG A 285 8.33 6.98 9.31
CA ARG A 285 9.16 6.18 10.23
C ARG A 285 8.74 6.32 11.71
N GLN A 286 8.39 7.54 12.13
CA GLN A 286 7.91 7.78 13.49
C GLN A 286 6.53 7.14 13.69
N LEU A 287 5.62 7.31 12.75
CA LEU A 287 4.28 6.72 12.79
C LEU A 287 4.34 5.18 12.85
N GLU A 288 5.18 4.55 12.03
CA GLU A 288 5.38 3.10 12.06
C GLU A 288 5.89 2.62 13.43
N ARG A 289 6.80 3.38 14.08
CA ARG A 289 7.25 3.07 15.44
C ARG A 289 6.11 3.15 16.46
N SER A 290 5.24 4.14 16.35
CA SER A 290 4.05 4.28 17.19
C SER A 290 3.08 3.11 16.99
N MET A 291 2.83 2.72 15.73
CA MET A 291 2.01 1.55 15.40
C MET A 291 2.61 0.26 16.00
N ARG A 292 3.92 0.06 15.92
CA ARG A 292 4.61 -1.09 16.53
C ARG A 292 4.50 -1.08 18.06
N LYS A 293 4.63 0.06 18.73
CA LYS A 293 4.43 0.17 20.17
C LYS A 293 2.99 -0.16 20.56
N TYR A 294 2.02 0.36 19.82
CA TYR A 294 0.61 0.08 20.04
C TYR A 294 0.30 -1.44 19.99
N THR A 295 0.95 -2.22 19.12
CA THR A 295 0.74 -3.68 19.10
C THR A 295 1.12 -4.38 20.42
N GLY A 296 2.01 -3.79 21.19
CA GLY A 296 2.46 -4.32 22.48
C GLY A 296 1.67 -3.79 23.68
N SER A 297 1.32 -2.49 23.66
CA SER A 297 0.66 -1.82 24.78
C SER A 297 -0.88 -1.82 24.67
N GLY A 298 -1.41 -1.70 23.46
CA GLY A 298 -2.83 -1.45 23.22
C GLY A 298 -3.29 -0.03 23.56
N GLU A 299 -2.34 0.87 23.89
CA GLU A 299 -2.63 2.20 24.40
C GLU A 299 -2.58 3.24 23.27
N PHE A 300 -3.68 3.96 23.05
CA PHE A 300 -3.76 4.99 22.01
C PHE A 300 -2.79 6.18 22.25
N SER A 301 -2.30 6.37 23.47
CA SER A 301 -1.26 7.34 23.82
C SER A 301 0.09 7.09 23.13
N GLU A 302 0.29 5.93 22.49
CA GLU A 302 1.46 5.69 21.66
C GLU A 302 1.45 6.51 20.36
N PHE A 303 0.27 6.97 19.94
CA PHE A 303 0.14 7.92 18.82
C PHE A 303 0.26 9.34 19.37
N GLU A 304 1.31 10.04 18.96
CA GLU A 304 1.59 11.41 19.42
C GLU A 304 0.47 12.37 19.03
N TRP A 305 -0.15 12.16 17.89
CA TRP A 305 -1.26 12.98 17.37
C TRP A 305 -2.53 12.14 17.18
N ASN A 306 -3.67 12.79 17.33
CA ASN A 306 -5.01 12.22 17.07
C ASN A 306 -5.39 11.02 17.95
N SER A 307 -4.73 10.79 19.08
CA SER A 307 -4.95 9.62 19.95
C SER A 307 -6.41 9.45 20.40
N GLU A 308 -7.08 10.55 20.76
CA GLU A 308 -8.48 10.53 21.21
C GLU A 308 -9.46 10.26 20.05
N GLU A 309 -9.19 10.82 18.85
CA GLU A 309 -9.97 10.60 17.65
C GLU A 309 -9.85 9.17 17.16
N LEU A 310 -8.64 8.62 17.19
CA LEU A 310 -8.36 7.23 16.83
C LEU A 310 -9.07 6.25 17.78
N ASP A 311 -8.99 6.46 19.09
CA ASP A 311 -9.68 5.66 20.11
C ASP A 311 -11.20 5.71 19.90
N ARG A 312 -11.75 6.91 19.72
CA ARG A 312 -13.19 7.10 19.49
C ARG A 312 -13.67 6.39 18.24
N ALA A 313 -12.93 6.54 17.12
CA ALA A 313 -13.26 5.90 15.85
C ALA A 313 -13.17 4.37 15.94
N TYR A 314 -12.13 3.84 16.56
CA TYR A 314 -11.95 2.41 16.77
C TYR A 314 -13.08 1.80 17.60
N LYS A 315 -13.40 2.38 18.74
CA LYS A 315 -14.51 1.93 19.60
C LYS A 315 -15.84 1.98 18.87
N HIS A 316 -16.10 3.03 18.11
CA HIS A 316 -17.35 3.19 17.38
C HIS A 316 -17.51 2.16 16.25
N VAL A 317 -16.44 1.84 15.53
CA VAL A 317 -16.52 1.06 14.27
C VAL A 317 -16.17 -0.41 14.47
N VAL A 318 -15.13 -0.70 15.28
CA VAL A 318 -14.54 -2.05 15.37
C VAL A 318 -15.00 -2.81 16.64
N GLU A 319 -15.11 -2.13 17.77
CA GLU A 319 -15.50 -2.75 19.04
C GLU A 319 -17.03 -2.86 19.22
N ASN A 320 -17.77 -1.81 18.86
CA ASN A 320 -19.24 -1.84 18.96
C ASN A 320 -19.86 -2.74 17.89
N LYS A 321 -19.96 -4.02 18.18
CA LYS A 321 -20.69 -5.01 17.36
C LYS A 321 -22.22 -4.86 17.39
N GLY A 322 -22.74 -3.80 17.99
CA GLY A 322 -24.16 -3.61 18.24
C GLY A 322 -24.79 -2.60 17.29
N GLY A 323 -25.20 -3.04 16.10
CA GLY A 323 -25.97 -2.20 15.20
C GLY A 323 -26.05 -2.74 13.76
N MET A 324 -26.39 -4.00 13.58
CA MET A 324 -27.04 -4.50 12.36
C MET A 324 -28.45 -4.97 12.74
#